data_b022b81f87f866655c9c3cf0c6e85122
#
_entry.id   b022b81f87f866655c9c3cf0c6e85122
#
_cell.length_a   1.000
_cell.length_b   1.000
_cell.length_c   1.000
_cell.angle_alpha   90.00
_cell.angle_beta   90.00
_cell.angle_gamma   90.00
#
_symmetry.space_group_name_H-M   'P 1'
#
loop_
_entity.id
_entity.type
_entity.pdbx_description
1 polymer ?
#
loop_
_entity_poly.entity_id
_entity_poly.type
_entity_poly.pdbx_seq_one_letter_code
_entity_poly.pdbx_strand_id
1 'polypeptide(L)'
;TLNPPSPGGGTVSPMLEATLDNMRETFRHLSDKQLADIAARLADRRGKTFLIGGRFTDPLARYMAAHLAVIQPDVFHLAGQESMWRDRLIDMGKRDVLVIFDIRRYQDSLVRFAEKAHQRGVQIVLFTDQWLSPIARFARHVIAGRTAVPSAWDSSAALFVVAETLIGAVTRQLEAEGAKRIREMESLR
;
A
#
# COMPACT_ATOMS: atom_id res chain seq x y z
N THR A 1 -19.41 -5.82 -9.56
CA THR A 1 -20.77 -5.47 -9.13
C THR A 1 -20.68 -4.40 -8.09
N LEU A 2 -21.43 -3.30 -8.22
CA LEU A 2 -21.53 -2.26 -7.20
C LEU A 2 -22.29 -2.80 -5.98
N ASN A 3 -21.96 -2.32 -4.78
CA ASN A 3 -22.74 -2.63 -3.59
C ASN A 3 -24.15 -2.05 -3.75
N PRO A 4 -25.21 -2.77 -3.33
CA PRO A 4 -26.56 -2.22 -3.39
C PRO A 4 -26.68 -1.00 -2.46
N PRO A 5 -27.41 0.05 -2.86
CA PRO A 5 -27.67 1.19 -1.98
C PRO A 5 -28.51 0.76 -0.77
N SER A 6 -28.22 1.30 0.40
CA SER A 6 -29.03 1.09 1.61
C SER A 6 -30.38 1.79 1.47
N PRO A 7 -31.53 1.13 1.74
CA PRO A 7 -32.83 1.78 1.70
C PRO A 7 -33.00 2.75 2.88
N GLY A 8 -33.31 4.01 2.57
CA GLY A 8 -33.93 5.01 3.43
C GLY A 8 -33.33 5.21 4.84
N GLY A 9 -32.36 6.11 4.97
CA GLY A 9 -31.78 6.60 6.23
C GLY A 9 -30.65 7.56 5.92
N GLY A 10 -30.31 8.45 6.84
CA GLY A 10 -29.17 9.36 6.66
C GLY A 10 -27.87 8.61 6.32
N THR A 11 -27.07 9.16 5.41
CA THR A 11 -25.88 8.49 4.86
C THR A 11 -24.68 8.54 5.83
N VAL A 12 -24.62 9.56 6.69
CA VAL A 12 -23.41 9.85 7.48
C VAL A 12 -23.15 8.80 8.56
N SER A 13 -24.13 8.49 9.38
CA SER A 13 -23.95 7.56 10.50
C SER A 13 -23.69 6.12 10.07
N PRO A 14 -24.45 5.52 9.13
CA PRO A 14 -24.16 4.18 8.64
C PRO A 14 -22.79 4.06 7.95
N MET A 15 -22.36 5.11 7.21
CA MET A 15 -21.05 5.14 6.58
C MET A 15 -19.94 5.17 7.63
N LEU A 16 -20.08 6.00 8.66
CA LEU A 16 -19.10 6.09 9.74
C LEU A 16 -18.96 4.76 10.47
N GLU A 17 -20.06 4.17 10.90
CA GLU A 17 -20.05 2.90 11.64
C GLU A 17 -19.43 1.76 10.82
N ALA A 18 -19.84 1.62 9.56
CA ALA A 18 -19.25 0.60 8.68
C ALA A 18 -17.74 0.82 8.46
N THR A 19 -17.30 2.09 8.34
CA THR A 19 -15.89 2.41 8.17
C THR A 19 -15.09 2.08 9.44
N LEU A 20 -15.59 2.43 10.62
CA LEU A 20 -14.96 2.10 11.89
C LEU A 20 -14.87 0.57 12.10
N ASP A 21 -15.92 -0.17 11.76
CA ASP A 21 -15.91 -1.62 11.85
C ASP A 21 -14.91 -2.26 10.87
N ASN A 22 -14.83 -1.75 9.65
CA ASN A 22 -13.82 -2.19 8.69
C ASN A 22 -12.39 -1.98 9.23
N MET A 23 -12.12 -0.84 9.86
CA MET A 23 -10.82 -0.56 10.49
C MET A 23 -10.54 -1.54 11.62
N ARG A 24 -11.48 -1.70 12.57
CA ARG A 24 -11.33 -2.63 13.71
C ARG A 24 -11.06 -4.06 13.23
N GLU A 25 -11.85 -4.56 12.29
CA GLU A 25 -11.69 -5.92 11.75
C GLU A 25 -10.37 -6.07 10.99
N THR A 26 -9.97 -5.08 10.21
CA THR A 26 -8.68 -5.13 9.50
C THR A 26 -7.52 -5.22 10.50
N PHE A 27 -7.49 -4.38 11.52
CA PHE A 27 -6.42 -4.40 12.53
C PHE A 27 -6.44 -5.64 13.41
N ARG A 28 -7.61 -6.26 13.67
CA ARG A 28 -7.70 -7.52 14.41
C ARG A 28 -6.96 -8.68 13.75
N HIS A 29 -6.84 -8.64 12.41
CA HIS A 29 -6.15 -9.67 11.63
C HIS A 29 -4.68 -9.32 11.31
N LEU A 30 -4.20 -8.16 11.74
CA LEU A 30 -2.80 -7.77 11.61
C LEU A 30 -2.04 -8.04 12.90
N SER A 31 -0.92 -8.75 12.82
CA SER A 31 -0.04 -8.94 13.96
C SER A 31 1.02 -7.85 14.03
N ASP A 32 1.40 -7.46 15.25
CA ASP A 32 2.52 -6.53 15.48
C ASP A 32 3.80 -7.03 14.81
N LYS A 33 4.03 -8.35 14.83
CA LYS A 33 5.16 -8.98 14.16
C LYS A 33 5.15 -8.73 12.65
N GLN A 34 3.99 -8.94 12.00
CA GLN A 34 3.86 -8.70 10.55
C GLN A 34 4.13 -7.24 10.19
N LEU A 35 3.56 -6.31 10.96
CA LEU A 35 3.79 -4.87 10.76
C LEU A 35 5.26 -4.50 10.96
N ALA A 36 5.90 -5.05 12.02
CA ALA A 36 7.31 -4.82 12.28
C ALA A 36 8.22 -5.38 11.17
N ASP A 37 7.94 -6.59 10.68
CA ASP A 37 8.68 -7.22 9.59
C ASP A 37 8.58 -6.39 8.29
N ILE A 38 7.39 -5.90 7.95
CA ILE A 38 7.17 -5.03 6.79
C ILE A 38 7.89 -3.69 6.97
N ALA A 39 7.76 -3.07 8.14
CA ALA A 39 8.40 -1.79 8.42
C ALA A 39 9.94 -1.90 8.34
N ALA A 40 10.52 -2.96 8.92
CA ALA A 40 11.96 -3.22 8.84
C ALA A 40 12.42 -3.41 7.39
N ARG A 41 11.58 -4.05 6.56
CA ARG A 41 11.90 -4.24 5.15
C ARG A 41 11.82 -2.94 4.36
N LEU A 42 10.83 -2.11 4.62
CA LEU A 42 10.70 -0.78 3.99
C LEU A 42 11.80 0.20 4.45
N ALA A 43 12.31 0.05 5.66
CA ALA A 43 13.40 0.86 6.20
C ALA A 43 14.81 0.40 5.75
N ASP A 44 14.92 -0.74 5.07
CA ASP A 44 16.22 -1.26 4.59
C ASP A 44 16.71 -0.45 3.38
N ARG A 45 17.58 0.51 3.64
CA ARG A 45 18.15 1.45 2.65
C ARG A 45 19.10 0.82 1.62
N ARG A 46 19.36 -0.49 1.70
CA ARG A 46 20.18 -1.22 0.72
C ARG A 46 19.41 -1.58 -0.54
N GLY A 47 18.08 -1.47 -0.50
CA GLY A 47 17.18 -1.68 -1.63
C GLY A 47 16.34 -0.45 -1.91
N LYS A 48 15.65 -0.48 -3.04
CA LYS A 48 14.69 0.55 -3.45
C LYS A 48 13.29 0.13 -3.05
N THR A 49 12.42 1.09 -2.83
CA THR A 49 10.99 0.86 -2.59
C THR A 49 10.18 1.39 -3.77
N PHE A 50 9.43 0.52 -4.41
CA PHE A 50 8.50 0.86 -5.48
C PHE A 50 7.07 0.70 -4.99
N LEU A 51 6.19 1.64 -5.34
CA LEU A 51 4.79 1.61 -4.94
C LEU A 51 3.89 1.81 -6.16
N ILE A 52 2.84 1.01 -6.24
CA ILE A 52 1.87 1.07 -7.34
C ILE A 52 0.48 0.69 -6.83
N GLY A 53 -0.56 1.22 -7.43
CA GLY A 53 -1.94 0.83 -7.16
C GLY A 53 -2.74 0.62 -8.44
N GLY A 54 -3.89 -0.03 -8.28
CA GLY A 54 -4.90 -0.10 -9.33
C GLY A 54 -5.60 1.26 -9.52
N ARG A 55 -6.53 1.31 -10.47
CA ARG A 55 -7.23 2.54 -10.86
C ARG A 55 -7.73 3.39 -9.70
N PHE A 56 -8.28 2.76 -8.65
CA PHE A 56 -8.87 3.45 -7.49
C PHE A 56 -7.99 3.44 -6.25
N THR A 57 -6.95 2.61 -6.23
CA THR A 57 -6.04 2.45 -5.08
C THR A 57 -4.67 3.09 -5.30
N ASP A 58 -4.38 3.56 -6.52
CA ASP A 58 -3.14 4.29 -6.81
C ASP A 58 -2.95 5.55 -5.94
N PRO A 59 -4.01 6.30 -5.55
CA PRO A 59 -3.86 7.40 -4.60
C PRO A 59 -3.24 6.98 -3.25
N LEU A 60 -3.48 5.74 -2.77
CA LEU A 60 -2.87 5.22 -1.55
C LEU A 60 -1.38 4.95 -1.74
N ALA A 61 -1.02 4.35 -2.88
CA ALA A 61 0.37 4.10 -3.25
C ALA A 61 1.14 5.43 -3.35
N ARG A 62 0.57 6.42 -4.00
CA ARG A 62 1.14 7.76 -4.14
C ARG A 62 1.31 8.46 -2.79
N TYR A 63 0.31 8.39 -1.92
CA TYR A 63 0.35 8.95 -0.58
C TYR A 63 1.49 8.34 0.24
N MET A 64 1.55 7.01 0.28
CA MET A 64 2.60 6.29 1.02
C MET A 64 3.99 6.59 0.45
N ALA A 65 4.14 6.61 -0.87
CA ALA A 65 5.41 6.95 -1.53
C ALA A 65 5.88 8.36 -1.19
N ALA A 66 4.97 9.34 -1.19
CA ALA A 66 5.29 10.72 -0.85
C ALA A 66 5.85 10.86 0.58
N HIS A 67 5.23 10.17 1.56
CA HIS A 67 5.70 10.19 2.95
C HIS A 67 7.05 9.49 3.11
N LEU A 68 7.20 8.29 2.53
CA LEU A 68 8.46 7.55 2.62
C LEU A 68 9.63 8.30 1.94
N ALA A 69 9.38 8.99 0.83
CA ALA A 69 10.40 9.78 0.13
C ALA A 69 10.94 10.96 0.94
N VAL A 70 10.17 11.46 1.91
CA VAL A 70 10.62 12.51 2.85
C VAL A 70 11.68 11.97 3.81
N ILE A 71 11.54 10.73 4.27
CA ILE A 71 12.39 10.13 5.31
C ILE A 71 13.55 9.30 4.77
N GLN A 72 13.46 8.83 3.52
CA GLN A 72 14.53 8.03 2.89
C GLN A 72 14.63 8.26 1.38
N PRO A 73 15.80 8.04 0.76
CA PRO A 73 15.95 8.05 -0.69
C PRO A 73 15.38 6.78 -1.33
N ASP A 74 15.43 6.72 -2.66
CA ASP A 74 15.12 5.53 -3.46
C ASP A 74 13.72 4.97 -3.27
N VAL A 75 12.75 5.87 -3.07
CA VAL A 75 11.31 5.57 -3.05
C VAL A 75 10.67 6.08 -4.33
N PHE A 76 9.99 5.21 -5.06
CA PHE A 76 9.44 5.50 -6.37
C PHE A 76 7.96 5.11 -6.47
N HIS A 77 7.10 6.08 -6.74
CA HIS A 77 5.75 5.81 -7.17
C HIS A 77 5.73 5.50 -8.66
N LEU A 78 5.19 4.35 -9.03
CA LEU A 78 5.08 3.92 -10.42
C LEU A 78 3.76 4.43 -11.01
N ALA A 79 3.81 5.61 -11.60
CA ALA A 79 2.66 6.26 -12.23
C ALA A 79 2.69 6.09 -13.76
N GLY A 80 1.58 6.45 -14.39
CA GLY A 80 1.46 6.52 -15.84
C GLY A 80 0.98 5.24 -16.51
N GLN A 81 1.33 5.08 -17.78
CA GLN A 81 0.89 3.95 -18.58
C GLN A 81 1.62 2.65 -18.21
N GLU A 82 0.97 1.51 -18.47
CA GLU A 82 1.50 0.19 -18.18
C GLU A 82 2.91 -0.06 -18.74
N SER A 83 3.22 0.46 -19.93
CA SER A 83 4.55 0.36 -20.52
C SER A 83 5.63 1.01 -19.65
N MET A 84 5.34 2.18 -19.10
CA MET A 84 6.31 2.96 -18.32
C MET A 84 6.72 2.27 -17.03
N TRP A 85 5.75 1.72 -16.26
CA TRP A 85 6.11 1.03 -15.02
C TRP A 85 6.62 -0.39 -15.26
N ARG A 86 6.24 -1.05 -16.38
CA ARG A 86 6.85 -2.33 -16.77
C ARG A 86 8.35 -2.21 -17.07
N ASP A 87 8.77 -1.12 -17.69
CA ASP A 87 10.19 -0.89 -18.00
C ASP A 87 11.04 -0.79 -16.73
N ARG A 88 10.44 -0.34 -15.62
CA ARG A 88 11.11 -0.29 -14.31
C ARG A 88 11.49 -1.67 -13.74
N LEU A 89 10.93 -2.76 -14.26
CA LEU A 89 11.33 -4.11 -13.85
C LEU A 89 12.83 -4.38 -14.12
N ILE A 90 13.42 -3.73 -15.11
CA ILE A 90 14.85 -3.86 -15.41
C ILE A 90 15.70 -3.42 -14.21
N ASP A 91 15.25 -2.39 -13.50
CA ASP A 91 15.96 -1.77 -12.37
C ASP A 91 15.67 -2.44 -11.02
N MET A 92 14.79 -3.46 -11.01
CA MET A 92 14.34 -4.15 -9.78
C MET A 92 15.08 -5.45 -9.55
N GLY A 93 15.37 -5.77 -8.28
CA GLY A 93 16.04 -7.01 -7.88
C GLY A 93 15.76 -7.45 -6.45
N LYS A 94 16.53 -8.43 -5.98
CA LYS A 94 16.29 -9.15 -4.71
C LYS A 94 16.28 -8.29 -3.44
N ARG A 95 16.89 -7.10 -3.49
CA ARG A 95 16.93 -6.18 -2.34
C ARG A 95 15.77 -5.21 -2.33
N ASP A 96 15.02 -5.13 -3.42
CA ASP A 96 13.96 -4.17 -3.58
C ASP A 96 12.63 -4.67 -3.04
N VAL A 97 11.77 -3.72 -2.70
CA VAL A 97 10.41 -3.96 -2.25
C VAL A 97 9.43 -3.34 -3.23
N LEU A 98 8.41 -4.08 -3.57
CA LEU A 98 7.29 -3.60 -4.37
C LEU A 98 6.02 -3.64 -3.51
N VAL A 99 5.49 -2.48 -3.16
CA VAL A 99 4.22 -2.32 -2.46
C VAL A 99 3.11 -2.15 -3.49
N ILE A 100 2.12 -3.02 -3.45
CA ILE A 100 0.99 -3.02 -4.39
C ILE A 100 -0.31 -2.83 -3.63
N PHE A 101 -1.15 -1.91 -4.10
CA PHE A 101 -2.52 -1.72 -3.62
C PHE A 101 -3.49 -2.21 -4.69
N ASP A 102 -4.13 -3.36 -4.47
CA ASP A 102 -5.05 -3.99 -5.42
C ASP A 102 -6.26 -4.60 -4.71
N ILE A 103 -7.39 -3.92 -4.80
CA ILE A 103 -8.67 -4.38 -4.28
C ILE A 103 -9.58 -4.83 -5.42
N ARG A 104 -10.69 -5.47 -5.13
CA ARG A 104 -11.61 -6.10 -6.11
C ARG A 104 -11.87 -5.23 -7.34
N ARG A 105 -12.10 -5.92 -8.45
CA ARG A 105 -11.85 -5.57 -9.84
C ARG A 105 -10.34 -5.53 -10.11
N TYR A 106 -9.69 -6.58 -9.60
CA TYR A 106 -8.26 -6.77 -9.72
C TYR A 106 -7.79 -6.56 -11.16
N GLN A 107 -6.67 -5.87 -11.28
CA GLN A 107 -6.17 -5.45 -12.57
C GLN A 107 -5.15 -6.46 -13.10
N ASP A 108 -5.49 -7.16 -14.20
CA ASP A 108 -4.63 -8.20 -14.79
C ASP A 108 -3.21 -7.72 -15.10
N SER A 109 -3.06 -6.45 -15.48
CA SER A 109 -1.74 -5.86 -15.72
C SER A 109 -0.88 -5.77 -14.45
N LEU A 110 -1.50 -5.48 -13.28
CA LEU A 110 -0.81 -5.51 -12.00
C LEU A 110 -0.42 -6.94 -11.61
N VAL A 111 -1.30 -7.91 -11.86
CA VAL A 111 -1.00 -9.32 -11.58
C VAL A 111 0.21 -9.78 -12.39
N ARG A 112 0.23 -9.51 -13.70
CA ARG A 112 1.38 -9.83 -14.57
C ARG A 112 2.67 -9.09 -14.15
N PHE A 113 2.54 -7.84 -13.72
CA PHE A 113 3.67 -7.07 -13.23
C PHE A 113 4.25 -7.66 -11.94
N ALA A 114 3.39 -8.00 -10.98
CA ALA A 114 3.78 -8.64 -9.72
C ALA A 114 4.48 -9.99 -9.95
N GLU A 115 3.94 -10.81 -10.86
CA GLU A 115 4.56 -12.10 -11.21
C GLU A 115 5.99 -11.92 -11.75
N LYS A 116 6.19 -10.98 -12.68
CA LYS A 116 7.51 -10.68 -13.23
C LYS A 116 8.47 -10.11 -12.18
N ALA A 117 7.98 -9.24 -11.29
CA ALA A 117 8.77 -8.73 -10.17
C ALA A 117 9.19 -9.87 -9.22
N HIS A 118 8.27 -10.77 -8.90
CA HIS A 118 8.55 -11.97 -8.09
C HIS A 118 9.61 -12.87 -8.73
N GLN A 119 9.53 -13.14 -10.04
CA GLN A 119 10.53 -13.92 -10.78
C GLN A 119 11.94 -13.30 -10.73
N ARG A 120 12.04 -11.99 -10.54
CA ARG A 120 13.30 -11.26 -10.34
C ARG A 120 13.77 -11.22 -8.87
N GLY A 121 13.00 -11.85 -7.99
CA GLY A 121 13.30 -11.93 -6.55
C GLY A 121 12.88 -10.68 -5.75
N VAL A 122 12.13 -9.77 -6.35
CA VAL A 122 11.58 -8.59 -5.64
C VAL A 122 10.62 -9.05 -4.54
N GLN A 123 10.70 -8.47 -3.36
CA GLN A 123 9.78 -8.77 -2.28
C GLN A 123 8.51 -7.93 -2.40
N ILE A 124 7.37 -8.61 -2.47
CA ILE A 124 6.08 -7.97 -2.66
C ILE A 124 5.35 -7.85 -1.33
N VAL A 125 4.88 -6.64 -1.02
CA VAL A 125 3.93 -6.33 0.05
C VAL A 125 2.62 -5.95 -0.63
N LEU A 126 1.59 -6.74 -0.42
CA LEU A 126 0.28 -6.54 -1.03
C LEU A 126 -0.71 -5.99 -0.01
N PHE A 127 -1.33 -4.86 -0.34
CA PHE A 127 -2.55 -4.36 0.28
C PHE A 127 -3.73 -4.76 -0.59
N THR A 128 -4.66 -5.52 -0.05
CA THR A 128 -5.81 -6.04 -0.80
C THR A 128 -7.06 -6.09 0.06
N ASP A 129 -8.17 -6.55 -0.49
CA ASP A 129 -9.40 -6.78 0.26
C ASP A 129 -9.51 -8.23 0.80
N GLN A 130 -10.61 -8.51 1.49
CA GLN A 130 -10.87 -9.81 2.12
C GLN A 130 -11.00 -10.98 1.11
N TRP A 131 -11.19 -10.72 -0.18
CA TRP A 131 -11.29 -11.78 -1.20
C TRP A 131 -9.94 -12.09 -1.84
N LEU A 132 -8.93 -11.32 -1.55
CA LEU A 132 -7.53 -11.48 -1.95
C LEU A 132 -7.30 -11.38 -3.46
N SER A 133 -6.61 -10.33 -3.88
CA SER A 133 -6.09 -10.23 -5.24
C SER A 133 -5.26 -11.47 -5.61
N PRO A 134 -5.30 -11.94 -6.86
CA PRO A 134 -4.41 -13.00 -7.35
C PRO A 134 -2.92 -12.76 -7.10
N ILE A 135 -2.52 -11.53 -6.85
CA ILE A 135 -1.14 -11.15 -6.49
C ILE A 135 -0.71 -11.79 -5.15
N ALA A 136 -1.66 -12.14 -4.28
CA ALA A 136 -1.38 -12.76 -2.97
C ALA A 136 -0.47 -14.01 -3.07
N ARG A 137 -0.55 -14.77 -4.16
CA ARG A 137 0.30 -15.95 -4.40
C ARG A 137 1.78 -15.63 -4.61
N PHE A 138 2.12 -14.39 -4.95
CA PHE A 138 3.49 -13.91 -5.15
C PHE A 138 3.98 -13.04 -3.98
N ALA A 139 3.08 -12.60 -3.13
CA ALA A 139 3.39 -11.65 -2.07
C ALA A 139 4.07 -12.31 -0.87
N ARG A 140 5.12 -11.66 -0.37
CA ARG A 140 5.78 -12.04 0.88
C ARG A 140 4.91 -11.69 2.09
N HIS A 141 4.23 -10.55 2.02
CA HIS A 141 3.30 -10.08 3.04
C HIS A 141 1.99 -9.66 2.38
N VAL A 142 0.88 -10.10 2.95
CA VAL A 142 -0.46 -9.75 2.50
C VAL A 142 -1.19 -9.05 3.64
N ILE A 143 -1.67 -7.83 3.37
CA ILE A 143 -2.53 -7.04 4.24
C ILE A 143 -3.92 -7.06 3.63
N ALA A 144 -4.82 -7.83 4.22
CA ALA A 144 -6.20 -7.95 3.76
C ALA A 144 -7.10 -7.03 4.58
N GLY A 145 -7.64 -5.99 3.95
CA GLY A 145 -8.54 -5.03 4.58
C GLY A 145 -10.01 -5.29 4.29
N ARG A 146 -10.88 -4.84 5.19
CA ARG A 146 -12.32 -4.79 4.97
C ARG A 146 -12.67 -3.53 4.18
N THR A 147 -13.50 -3.67 3.16
CA THR A 147 -13.82 -2.59 2.21
C THR A 147 -15.31 -2.29 2.07
N ALA A 148 -16.18 -3.18 2.58
CA ALA A 148 -17.62 -3.06 2.42
C ALA A 148 -18.19 -1.90 3.27
N VAL A 149 -18.91 -0.99 2.63
CA VAL A 149 -19.62 0.14 3.26
C VAL A 149 -20.99 0.30 2.58
N PRO A 150 -21.95 1.01 3.19
CA PRO A 150 -23.26 1.28 2.57
C PRO A 150 -23.16 2.28 1.41
N SER A 151 -22.41 1.92 0.38
CA SER A 151 -22.15 2.68 -0.84
C SER A 151 -22.01 1.71 -2.01
N ALA A 152 -22.22 2.23 -3.22
CA ALA A 152 -21.92 1.48 -4.45
C ALA A 152 -20.39 1.21 -4.62
N TRP A 153 -19.56 1.93 -3.88
CA TRP A 153 -18.11 1.84 -3.96
C TRP A 153 -17.52 1.20 -2.72
N ASP A 154 -16.39 0.52 -2.88
CA ASP A 154 -15.58 0.03 -1.78
C ASP A 154 -14.86 1.18 -1.08
N SER A 155 -14.71 1.06 0.24
CA SER A 155 -13.90 1.98 1.04
C SER A 155 -12.47 1.49 1.16
N SER A 156 -11.52 2.33 0.87
CA SER A 156 -10.09 2.07 1.12
C SER A 156 -9.61 2.59 2.48
N ALA A 157 -10.49 3.12 3.33
CA ALA A 157 -10.13 3.79 4.57
C ALA A 157 -9.33 2.89 5.53
N ALA A 158 -9.72 1.63 5.69
CA ALA A 158 -9.00 0.69 6.53
C ALA A 158 -7.56 0.44 6.05
N LEU A 159 -7.37 0.25 4.74
CA LEU A 159 -6.04 0.08 4.15
C LEU A 159 -5.21 1.37 4.25
N PHE A 160 -5.85 2.53 4.16
CA PHE A 160 -5.19 3.81 4.32
C PHE A 160 -4.59 3.96 5.72
N VAL A 161 -5.36 3.66 6.78
CA VAL A 161 -4.88 3.73 8.17
C VAL A 161 -3.75 2.72 8.42
N VAL A 162 -3.79 1.53 7.82
CA VAL A 162 -2.67 0.57 7.89
C VAL A 162 -1.42 1.14 7.20
N ALA A 163 -1.57 1.79 6.04
CA ALA A 163 -0.45 2.45 5.38
C ALA A 163 0.16 3.56 6.25
N GLU A 164 -0.66 4.39 6.91
CA GLU A 164 -0.20 5.41 7.87
C GLU A 164 0.53 4.78 9.07
N THR A 165 0.02 3.66 9.58
CA THR A 165 0.66 2.90 10.67
C THR A 165 2.06 2.43 10.26
N LEU A 166 2.21 1.92 9.04
CA LEU A 166 3.51 1.51 8.50
C LEU A 166 4.44 2.70 8.26
N ILE A 167 3.94 3.80 7.71
CA ILE A 167 4.71 5.05 7.56
C ILE A 167 5.27 5.47 8.93
N GLY A 168 4.44 5.49 9.97
CA GLY A 168 4.86 5.82 11.33
C GLY A 168 5.91 4.85 11.88
N ALA A 169 5.76 3.55 11.60
CA ALA A 169 6.72 2.54 12.03
C ALA A 169 8.09 2.69 11.32
N VAL A 170 8.10 2.93 10.01
CA VAL A 170 9.32 3.19 9.23
C VAL A 170 9.99 4.48 9.69
N THR A 171 9.21 5.55 9.94
CA THR A 171 9.72 6.82 10.45
C THR A 171 10.46 6.63 11.77
N ARG A 172 9.90 5.86 12.71
CA ARG A 172 10.57 5.55 13.98
C ARG A 172 11.89 4.78 13.79
N GLN A 173 11.93 3.83 12.85
CA GLN A 173 13.17 3.06 12.58
C GLN A 173 14.25 3.90 11.93
N LEU A 174 13.89 4.94 11.18
CA LEU A 174 14.80 5.84 10.47
C LEU A 174 14.90 7.21 11.15
N GLU A 175 14.59 7.34 12.45
CA GLU A 175 14.42 8.63 13.12
C GLU A 175 15.64 9.57 12.95
N ALA A 176 16.84 9.07 13.14
CA ALA A 176 18.07 9.88 13.04
C ALA A 176 18.34 10.33 11.59
N GLU A 177 18.27 9.39 10.64
CA GLU A 177 18.51 9.63 9.22
C GLU A 177 17.38 10.47 8.60
N GLY A 178 16.15 10.17 8.95
CA GLY A 178 14.97 10.90 8.50
C GLY A 178 14.98 12.36 8.97
N ALA A 179 15.30 12.61 10.22
CA ALA A 179 15.44 13.96 10.76
C ALA A 179 16.54 14.76 10.06
N LYS A 180 17.67 14.14 9.73
CA LYS A 180 18.74 14.77 8.94
C LYS A 180 18.25 15.15 7.56
N ARG A 181 17.59 14.21 6.87
CA ARG A 181 17.04 14.42 5.52
C ARG A 181 15.99 15.52 5.48
N ILE A 182 15.10 15.58 6.45
CA ILE A 182 14.08 16.63 6.56
C ILE A 182 14.74 18.00 6.68
N ARG A 183 15.73 18.14 7.58
CA ARG A 183 16.48 19.41 7.72
C ARG A 183 17.20 19.85 6.44
N GLU A 184 17.78 18.89 5.71
CA GLU A 184 18.41 19.17 4.42
C GLU A 184 17.36 19.67 3.41
N MET A 185 16.20 19.04 3.33
CA MET A 185 15.11 19.49 2.44
C MET A 185 14.56 20.85 2.81
N GLU A 186 14.45 21.17 4.11
CA GLU A 186 14.04 22.50 4.59
C GLU A 186 15.05 23.59 4.21
N SER A 187 16.34 23.28 4.20
CA SER A 187 17.38 24.23 3.79
C SER A 187 17.37 24.58 2.30
N LEU A 188 16.65 23.82 1.48
CA LEU A 188 16.47 24.05 0.04
C LEU A 188 15.29 24.94 -0.30
N ARG A 189 14.46 25.33 0.69
CA ARG A 189 13.29 26.18 0.52
C ARG A 189 13.63 27.64 0.82
#